data_0c609b123a35bbe226644c6fa1ec6b1f
#
_entry.id   0c609b123a35bbe226644c6fa1ec6b1f
#
_cell.length_a   1.000
_cell.length_b   1.000
_cell.length_c   1.000
_cell.angle_alpha   90.00
_cell.angle_beta   90.00
_cell.angle_gamma   90.00
#
_symmetry.space_group_name_H-M   'P 1'
#
loop_
_entity.id
_entity.type
_entity.pdbx_description
1 polymer ?
#
loop_
_entity_poly.entity_id
_entity_poly.type
_entity_poly.pdbx_seq_one_letter_code
_entity_poly.pdbx_strand_id
1 'polypeptide(L)'
;MKKILFPLIACGLVMPAVAEDKVPRTPSPKGAQVRIILPKNGKTVKGPVRVVFGLKGMGVCPAGLVLPDGKPMEKTGHHHLLVDTEKLPSMSLPMVASETLLHFGAGQTETVVNLPPGKHTLQLVFADFAHIAHNPPVVSKKITITVEAKAKKK
;
A
#
# COMPACT_ATOMS: atom_id res chain seq x y z
N MET A 1 -57.72 1.03 -46.12
CA MET A 1 -56.42 1.64 -45.75
C MET A 1 -55.74 0.67 -44.82
N LYS A 2 -54.75 -0.12 -45.33
CA LYS A 2 -54.01 -1.11 -44.54
C LYS A 2 -52.81 -0.41 -43.92
N LYS A 3 -52.70 -0.38 -42.56
CA LYS A 3 -51.55 0.13 -41.80
C LYS A 3 -50.47 -0.96 -41.76
N ILE A 4 -49.32 -0.68 -42.37
CA ILE A 4 -48.14 -1.55 -42.33
C ILE A 4 -47.36 -1.16 -41.07
N LEU A 5 -47.23 -2.12 -40.15
CA LEU A 5 -46.45 -1.97 -38.91
C LEU A 5 -45.03 -2.49 -39.20
N PHE A 6 -44.02 -1.62 -39.16
CA PHE A 6 -42.61 -2.01 -39.23
C PHE A 6 -42.12 -2.41 -37.84
N PRO A 7 -41.47 -3.57 -37.68
CA PRO A 7 -40.83 -3.90 -36.40
C PRO A 7 -39.52 -3.12 -36.27
N LEU A 8 -39.39 -2.39 -35.16
CA LEU A 8 -38.15 -1.74 -34.75
C LEU A 8 -37.20 -2.82 -34.19
N ILE A 9 -36.17 -3.20 -34.95
CA ILE A 9 -35.13 -4.10 -34.50
C ILE A 9 -34.14 -3.24 -33.69
N ALA A 10 -34.20 -3.34 -32.36
CA ALA A 10 -33.20 -2.78 -31.47
C ALA A 10 -31.90 -3.63 -31.53
N CYS A 11 -30.92 -3.15 -32.30
CA CYS A 11 -29.58 -3.73 -32.34
C CYS A 11 -28.85 -3.33 -31.05
N GLY A 12 -28.89 -4.18 -30.03
CA GLY A 12 -28.14 -4.00 -28.82
C GLY A 12 -26.64 -4.16 -29.12
N LEU A 13 -25.85 -3.06 -29.07
CA LEU A 13 -24.41 -3.13 -29.08
C LEU A 13 -23.93 -3.79 -27.76
N VAL A 14 -23.59 -5.07 -27.83
CA VAL A 14 -22.82 -5.72 -26.75
C VAL A 14 -21.39 -5.26 -26.89
N MET A 15 -21.00 -4.27 -26.05
CA MET A 15 -19.58 -3.93 -25.91
C MET A 15 -18.86 -5.09 -25.25
N PRO A 16 -17.74 -5.59 -25.83
CA PRO A 16 -16.92 -6.58 -25.13
C PRO A 16 -16.37 -5.94 -23.85
N ALA A 17 -16.55 -6.62 -22.72
CA ALA A 17 -15.88 -6.27 -21.48
C ALA A 17 -14.36 -6.36 -21.73
N VAL A 18 -13.68 -5.22 -21.70
CA VAL A 18 -12.22 -5.18 -21.71
C VAL A 18 -11.77 -5.85 -20.40
N ALA A 19 -11.19 -7.04 -20.52
CA ALA A 19 -10.53 -7.67 -19.38
C ALA A 19 -9.41 -6.73 -18.94
N GLU A 20 -9.49 -6.19 -17.71
CA GLU A 20 -8.36 -5.50 -17.09
C GLU A 20 -7.20 -6.50 -17.04
N ASP A 21 -6.17 -6.28 -17.86
CA ASP A 21 -4.90 -7.01 -17.75
C ASP A 21 -4.32 -6.76 -16.38
N LYS A 22 -4.56 -7.70 -15.48
CA LYS A 22 -3.99 -7.64 -14.12
C LYS A 22 -2.50 -7.79 -14.24
N VAL A 23 -1.77 -6.74 -13.88
CA VAL A 23 -0.30 -6.78 -13.80
C VAL A 23 0.10 -7.97 -12.91
N PRO A 24 0.96 -8.89 -13.39
CA PRO A 24 1.40 -10.03 -12.61
C PRO A 24 2.07 -9.55 -11.32
N ARG A 25 1.59 -10.04 -10.19
CA ARG A 25 2.16 -9.72 -8.87
C ARG A 25 3.34 -10.64 -8.58
N THR A 26 4.41 -10.08 -8.04
CA THR A 26 5.56 -10.87 -7.63
C THR A 26 5.22 -11.77 -6.44
N PRO A 27 5.70 -13.03 -6.39
CA PRO A 27 5.41 -13.93 -5.28
C PRO A 27 6.12 -13.48 -4.00
N SER A 28 5.44 -13.62 -2.84
CA SER A 28 6.09 -13.53 -1.54
C SER A 28 6.46 -14.91 -1.00
N PRO A 29 7.63 -15.06 -0.33
CA PRO A 29 8.01 -16.31 0.29
C PRO A 29 7.07 -16.71 1.42
N LYS A 30 6.91 -18.01 1.66
CA LYS A 30 6.15 -18.50 2.83
C LYS A 30 6.76 -17.96 4.12
N GLY A 31 5.93 -17.35 4.96
CA GLY A 31 6.35 -16.77 6.23
C GLY A 31 6.98 -15.37 6.13
N ALA A 32 6.94 -14.73 4.95
CA ALA A 32 7.27 -13.32 4.80
C ALA A 32 6.35 -12.46 5.68
N GLN A 33 6.93 -11.51 6.40
CA GLN A 33 6.18 -10.65 7.33
C GLN A 33 6.77 -9.25 7.36
N VAL A 34 5.90 -8.26 7.38
CA VAL A 34 6.25 -6.87 7.69
C VAL A 34 5.55 -6.48 9.00
N ARG A 35 6.19 -5.65 9.82
CA ARG A 35 5.65 -5.16 11.09
C ARG A 35 6.16 -3.78 11.43
N ILE A 36 5.40 -3.05 12.22
CA ILE A 36 5.88 -1.83 12.88
C ILE A 36 6.60 -2.25 14.16
N ILE A 37 7.90 -1.92 14.27
CA ILE A 37 8.71 -2.18 15.46
C ILE A 37 8.44 -1.10 16.50
N LEU A 38 8.43 0.16 16.06
CA LEU A 38 8.10 1.36 16.84
C LEU A 38 7.16 2.26 16.02
N PRO A 39 6.21 2.92 16.68
CA PRO A 39 5.77 2.73 18.07
C PRO A 39 5.03 1.39 18.26
N LYS A 40 4.87 0.97 19.53
CA LYS A 40 4.05 -0.20 19.84
C LYS A 40 2.56 0.17 19.80
N ASN A 41 1.71 -0.82 19.47
CA ASN A 41 0.26 -0.63 19.52
C ASN A 41 -0.21 -0.14 20.89
N GLY A 42 -1.13 0.82 20.92
CA GLY A 42 -1.69 1.43 22.13
C GLY A 42 -0.78 2.45 22.82
N LYS A 43 0.41 2.75 22.28
CA LYS A 43 1.33 3.72 22.92
C LYS A 43 0.90 5.16 22.70
N THR A 44 1.10 5.94 23.75
CA THR A 44 1.05 7.40 23.71
C THR A 44 2.48 7.92 23.42
N VAL A 45 2.59 8.85 22.47
CA VAL A 45 3.86 9.43 22.00
C VAL A 45 3.77 10.95 22.00
N LYS A 46 4.92 11.63 22.12
CA LYS A 46 5.03 13.10 22.11
C LYS A 46 5.75 13.58 20.85
N GLY A 47 5.25 14.65 20.25
CA GLY A 47 5.89 15.29 19.10
C GLY A 47 5.93 14.44 17.84
N PRO A 48 6.93 14.64 16.98
CA PRO A 48 7.09 13.84 15.77
C PRO A 48 7.25 12.35 16.11
N VAL A 49 6.51 11.50 15.36
CA VAL A 49 6.44 10.08 15.63
C VAL A 49 7.49 9.35 14.79
N ARG A 50 8.52 8.79 15.43
CA ARG A 50 9.45 7.89 14.76
C ARG A 50 8.79 6.54 14.55
N VAL A 51 8.73 6.09 13.30
CA VAL A 51 8.17 4.79 12.91
C VAL A 51 9.28 3.92 12.35
N VAL A 52 9.55 2.79 13.00
CA VAL A 52 10.60 1.83 12.60
C VAL A 52 9.92 0.59 12.03
N PHE A 53 10.37 0.19 10.85
CA PHE A 53 9.82 -0.93 10.10
C PHE A 53 10.63 -2.20 10.35
N GLY A 54 9.95 -3.33 10.44
CA GLY A 54 10.56 -4.64 10.54
C GLY A 54 10.11 -5.53 9.41
N LEU A 55 11.05 -6.25 8.81
CA LEU A 55 10.82 -7.21 7.73
C LEU A 55 11.42 -8.56 8.12
N LYS A 56 10.76 -9.66 7.70
CA LYS A 56 11.25 -11.03 7.85
C LYS A 56 11.01 -11.79 6.54
N GLY A 57 12.01 -12.58 6.13
CA GLY A 57 11.89 -13.49 5.00
C GLY A 57 12.00 -12.86 3.61
N MET A 58 12.27 -11.55 3.55
CA MET A 58 12.49 -10.79 2.32
C MET A 58 13.58 -9.74 2.51
N GLY A 59 14.13 -9.23 1.41
CA GLY A 59 15.08 -8.13 1.40
C GLY A 59 14.41 -6.79 1.09
N VAL A 60 14.98 -5.70 1.63
CA VAL A 60 14.60 -4.33 1.23
C VAL A 60 15.45 -3.93 0.03
N CYS A 61 14.83 -3.38 -1.01
CA CYS A 61 15.54 -2.80 -2.15
C CYS A 61 14.85 -1.51 -2.61
N PRO A 62 15.54 -0.62 -3.32
CA PRO A 62 14.92 0.52 -3.96
C PRO A 62 13.83 0.13 -4.95
N ALA A 63 12.82 1.00 -5.09
CA ALA A 63 11.78 0.88 -6.10
C ALA A 63 12.40 0.96 -7.51
N GLY A 64 11.81 0.27 -8.47
CA GLY A 64 12.27 0.28 -9.87
C GLY A 64 13.58 -0.46 -10.11
N LEU A 65 14.21 -1.03 -9.08
CA LEU A 65 15.47 -1.76 -9.26
C LEU A 65 15.23 -3.06 -10.04
N VAL A 66 15.94 -3.18 -11.15
CA VAL A 66 16.01 -4.40 -11.97
C VAL A 66 17.46 -4.86 -12.12
N LEU A 67 17.62 -6.16 -12.33
CA LEU A 67 18.92 -6.77 -12.60
C LEU A 67 19.38 -6.44 -14.03
N PRO A 68 20.66 -6.68 -14.39
CA PRO A 68 21.17 -6.44 -15.74
C PRO A 68 20.43 -7.17 -16.86
N ASP A 69 19.74 -8.27 -16.55
CA ASP A 69 18.86 -9.01 -17.47
C ASP A 69 17.44 -8.43 -17.60
N GLY A 70 17.19 -7.27 -16.97
CA GLY A 70 15.90 -6.60 -16.97
C GLY A 70 14.86 -7.17 -15.99
N LYS A 71 15.20 -8.21 -15.23
CA LYS A 71 14.27 -8.81 -14.27
C LYS A 71 14.31 -8.11 -12.91
N PRO A 72 13.18 -8.05 -12.20
CA PRO A 72 13.19 -7.55 -10.83
C PRO A 72 13.98 -8.51 -9.91
N MET A 73 14.59 -7.95 -8.87
CA MET A 73 15.24 -8.73 -7.83
C MET A 73 14.18 -9.50 -7.02
N GLU A 74 14.26 -10.83 -7.06
CA GLU A 74 13.31 -11.71 -6.38
C GLU A 74 13.35 -11.55 -4.85
N LYS A 75 12.20 -11.78 -4.22
CA LYS A 75 12.04 -11.74 -2.74
C LYS A 75 12.47 -10.42 -2.12
N THR A 76 12.39 -9.34 -2.88
CA THR A 76 12.70 -7.99 -2.40
C THR A 76 11.58 -7.01 -2.68
N GLY A 77 11.67 -5.84 -2.06
CA GLY A 77 10.71 -4.76 -2.24
C GLY A 77 11.00 -3.59 -1.32
N HIS A 78 10.01 -2.72 -1.16
CA HIS A 78 10.12 -1.52 -0.33
C HIS A 78 8.85 -1.27 0.46
N HIS A 79 8.96 -0.43 1.50
CA HIS A 79 7.88 -0.18 2.42
C HIS A 79 6.94 0.93 1.92
N HIS A 80 5.66 0.74 2.24
CA HIS A 80 4.64 1.80 2.20
C HIS A 80 4.00 1.88 3.59
N LEU A 81 3.83 3.09 4.13
CA LEU A 81 3.16 3.33 5.41
C LEU A 81 1.81 3.99 5.17
N LEU A 82 0.78 3.32 5.61
CA LEU A 82 -0.59 3.84 5.66
C LEU A 82 -0.81 4.56 6.99
N VAL A 83 -1.30 5.78 6.90
CA VAL A 83 -1.63 6.64 8.05
C VAL A 83 -3.12 6.95 7.98
N ASP A 84 -3.86 6.64 9.03
CA ASP A 84 -5.30 6.93 9.19
C ASP A 84 -6.19 6.46 8.05
N THR A 85 -5.81 5.36 7.40
CA THR A 85 -6.62 4.76 6.36
C THR A 85 -7.56 3.70 6.93
N GLU A 86 -8.83 3.73 6.51
CA GLU A 86 -9.80 2.71 6.89
C GLU A 86 -9.55 1.40 6.15
N LYS A 87 -9.29 1.49 4.84
CA LYS A 87 -9.14 0.34 3.93
C LYS A 87 -7.72 0.27 3.37
N LEU A 88 -7.31 -0.94 3.06
CA LEU A 88 -6.09 -1.16 2.30
C LEU A 88 -6.26 -0.68 0.85
N PRO A 89 -5.20 -0.18 0.20
CA PRO A 89 -5.22 0.13 -1.22
C PRO A 89 -5.43 -1.14 -2.05
N SER A 90 -5.66 -0.99 -3.35
CA SER A 90 -5.68 -2.13 -4.26
C SER A 90 -4.34 -2.88 -4.17
N MET A 91 -4.41 -4.22 -3.97
CA MET A 91 -3.21 -5.06 -3.90
C MET A 91 -2.72 -5.49 -5.29
N SER A 92 -3.46 -5.21 -6.36
CA SER A 92 -3.15 -5.60 -7.73
C SER A 92 -2.81 -4.42 -8.65
N LEU A 93 -2.77 -3.20 -8.11
CA LEU A 93 -2.40 -1.99 -8.82
C LEU A 93 -1.21 -1.31 -8.12
N PRO A 94 -0.41 -0.52 -8.85
CA PRO A 94 0.65 0.28 -8.24
C PRO A 94 0.10 1.23 -7.18
N MET A 95 0.72 1.24 -6.01
CA MET A 95 0.35 2.13 -4.91
C MET A 95 0.94 3.52 -5.16
N VAL A 96 0.07 4.50 -5.39
CA VAL A 96 0.44 5.89 -5.58
C VAL A 96 0.57 6.59 -4.23
N ALA A 97 1.68 7.28 -4.02
CA ALA A 97 1.91 8.05 -2.79
C ALA A 97 0.87 9.17 -2.61
N SER A 98 0.46 9.38 -1.36
CA SER A 98 -0.49 10.42 -0.96
C SER A 98 -0.18 10.88 0.47
N GLU A 99 -0.97 11.81 1.02
CA GLU A 99 -0.83 12.23 2.42
C GLU A 99 -1.04 11.09 3.42
N THR A 100 -1.84 10.08 3.05
CA THR A 100 -2.17 8.93 3.90
C THR A 100 -1.49 7.63 3.47
N LEU A 101 -0.77 7.63 2.35
CA LEU A 101 0.03 6.52 1.85
C LEU A 101 1.45 7.02 1.55
N LEU A 102 2.36 6.84 2.51
CA LEU A 102 3.74 7.28 2.39
C LEU A 102 4.60 6.21 1.73
N HIS A 103 5.42 6.61 0.77
CA HIS A 103 6.25 5.74 -0.05
C HIS A 103 7.73 5.84 0.35
N PHE A 104 8.38 4.70 0.55
CA PHE A 104 9.78 4.58 0.97
C PHE A 104 10.63 3.89 -0.09
N GLY A 105 10.55 4.44 -1.31
CA GLY A 105 11.14 3.86 -2.53
C GLY A 105 12.67 3.84 -2.60
N ALA A 106 13.38 4.53 -1.69
CA ALA A 106 14.84 4.42 -1.62
C ALA A 106 15.32 3.30 -0.66
N GLY A 107 14.40 2.44 -0.20
CA GLY A 107 14.75 1.32 0.69
C GLY A 107 14.86 1.72 2.16
N GLN A 108 14.21 2.81 2.57
CA GLN A 108 14.20 3.25 3.97
C GLN A 108 13.49 2.21 4.84
N THR A 109 14.01 2.02 6.07
CA THR A 109 13.46 1.11 7.07
C THR A 109 12.90 1.83 8.29
N GLU A 110 12.89 3.16 8.27
CA GLU A 110 12.27 4.00 9.28
C GLU A 110 11.92 5.38 8.71
N THR A 111 11.07 6.08 9.42
CA THR A 111 10.71 7.48 9.11
C THR A 111 10.31 8.23 10.38
N VAL A 112 10.16 9.55 10.24
CA VAL A 112 9.55 10.41 11.25
C VAL A 112 8.35 11.10 10.60
N VAL A 113 7.16 10.91 11.16
CA VAL A 113 5.91 11.53 10.68
C VAL A 113 5.41 12.58 11.67
N ASN A 114 4.93 13.70 11.14
CA ASN A 114 4.31 14.76 11.92
C ASN A 114 2.80 14.53 11.94
N LEU A 115 2.29 14.03 13.05
CA LEU A 115 0.86 13.80 13.23
C LEU A 115 0.29 14.83 14.23
N PRO A 116 -0.92 15.35 14.02
CA PRO A 116 -1.56 16.23 14.99
C PRO A 116 -1.85 15.47 16.31
N PRO A 117 -2.13 16.17 17.40
CA PRO A 117 -2.60 15.51 18.62
C PRO A 117 -3.88 14.73 18.38
N GLY A 118 -3.96 13.50 18.89
CA GLY A 118 -5.12 12.64 18.71
C GLY A 118 -4.77 11.16 18.54
N LYS A 119 -5.78 10.35 18.23
CA LYS A 119 -5.59 8.93 17.88
C LYS A 119 -5.28 8.81 16.41
N HIS A 120 -4.28 7.99 16.08
CA HIS A 120 -3.85 7.70 14.73
C HIS A 120 -3.67 6.21 14.52
N THR A 121 -3.92 5.75 13.30
CA THR A 121 -3.65 4.37 12.91
C THR A 121 -2.47 4.32 11.94
N LEU A 122 -1.62 3.29 12.10
CA LEU A 122 -0.46 3.05 11.25
C LEU A 122 -0.49 1.60 10.77
N GLN A 123 -0.20 1.37 9.49
CA GLN A 123 -0.11 0.03 8.91
C GLN A 123 0.92 0.01 7.78
N LEU A 124 1.69 -1.07 7.65
CA LEU A 124 2.65 -1.24 6.57
C LEU A 124 2.12 -2.18 5.50
N VAL A 125 2.42 -1.84 4.25
CA VAL A 125 2.37 -2.74 3.10
C VAL A 125 3.77 -2.80 2.49
N PHE A 126 4.24 -4.01 2.21
CA PHE A 126 5.50 -4.23 1.51
C PHE A 126 5.21 -4.55 0.06
N ALA A 127 5.76 -3.75 -0.85
CA ALA A 127 5.49 -3.82 -2.28
C ALA A 127 6.74 -4.13 -3.07
N ASP A 128 6.55 -4.64 -4.28
CA ASP A 128 7.61 -5.01 -5.21
C ASP A 128 8.19 -3.77 -5.93
N PHE A 129 9.11 -4.02 -6.86
CA PHE A 129 9.78 -2.98 -7.65
C PHE A 129 8.82 -2.05 -8.41
N ALA A 130 7.63 -2.54 -8.77
CA ALA A 130 6.58 -1.80 -9.50
C ALA A 130 5.52 -1.18 -8.58
N HIS A 131 5.76 -1.11 -7.25
CA HIS A 131 4.83 -0.59 -6.24
C HIS A 131 3.56 -1.44 -6.06
N ILE A 132 3.56 -2.69 -6.54
CA ILE A 132 2.42 -3.60 -6.42
C ILE A 132 2.66 -4.54 -5.24
N ALA A 133 1.62 -4.79 -4.44
CA ALA A 133 1.74 -5.70 -3.31
C ALA A 133 2.05 -7.14 -3.80
N HIS A 134 2.96 -7.82 -3.11
CA HIS A 134 3.29 -9.22 -3.40
C HIS A 134 2.07 -10.15 -3.33
N ASN A 135 2.19 -11.35 -3.86
CA ASN A 135 1.15 -12.39 -3.78
C ASN A 135 1.70 -13.65 -3.09
N PRO A 136 1.20 -14.03 -1.89
CA PRO A 136 0.25 -13.30 -1.01
C PRO A 136 0.74 -11.91 -0.57
N PRO A 137 -0.18 -10.97 -0.21
CA PRO A 137 0.24 -9.64 0.24
C PRO A 137 0.99 -9.70 1.57
N VAL A 138 2.09 -8.93 1.65
CA VAL A 138 2.88 -8.79 2.88
C VAL A 138 2.46 -7.50 3.56
N VAL A 139 1.54 -7.62 4.52
CA VAL A 139 0.87 -6.50 5.21
C VAL A 139 1.01 -6.66 6.72
N SER A 140 1.28 -5.58 7.43
CA SER A 140 1.37 -5.61 8.89
C SER A 140 -0.01 -5.62 9.56
N LYS A 141 -0.04 -5.95 10.84
CA LYS A 141 -1.17 -5.56 11.68
C LYS A 141 -1.30 -4.04 11.68
N LYS A 142 -2.54 -3.53 11.66
CA LYS A 142 -2.84 -2.12 11.92
C LYS A 142 -2.62 -1.87 13.41
N ILE A 143 -1.87 -0.83 13.75
CA ILE A 143 -1.69 -0.38 15.12
C ILE A 143 -2.38 0.97 15.33
N THR A 144 -2.76 1.24 16.56
CA THR A 144 -3.29 2.55 17.00
C THR A 144 -2.32 3.16 17.99
N ILE A 145 -2.07 4.46 17.86
CA ILE A 145 -1.28 5.26 18.78
C ILE A 145 -2.05 6.52 19.17
N THR A 146 -1.63 7.18 20.25
CA THR A 146 -2.14 8.51 20.63
C THR A 146 -0.98 9.49 20.61
N VAL A 147 -1.12 10.58 19.87
CA VAL A 147 -0.16 11.70 19.88
C VAL A 147 -0.63 12.74 20.88
N GLU A 148 0.22 13.07 21.85
CA GLU A 148 -0.06 14.12 22.85
C GLU A 148 0.12 15.52 22.27
N ALA A 149 -0.69 16.47 22.69
CA ALA A 149 -0.45 17.87 22.43
C ALA A 149 0.89 18.31 23.06
N LYS A 150 1.65 19.16 22.34
CA LYS A 150 2.81 19.83 22.95
C LYS A 150 2.32 20.66 24.15
N ALA A 151 2.94 20.47 25.32
CA ALA A 151 2.68 21.34 26.45
C ALA A 151 2.91 22.78 26.02
N LYS A 152 1.94 23.67 26.26
CA LYS A 152 2.15 25.12 26.10
C LYS A 152 3.29 25.49 27.07
N LYS A 153 4.41 25.96 26.56
CA LYS A 153 5.40 26.64 27.41
C LYS A 153 4.68 27.87 27.99
N LYS A 154 4.55 27.89 29.33
CA LYS A 154 4.16 29.11 30.07
C LYS A 154 5.25 30.14 29.95
#